data_bc1d6693388c8e1320f34dce65e6d6d2
#
_entry.id   bc1d6693388c8e1320f34dce65e6d6d2
#
_cell.length_a   1.000
_cell.length_b   1.000
_cell.length_c   1.000
_cell.angle_alpha   90.00
_cell.angle_beta   90.00
_cell.angle_gamma   90.00
#
_symmetry.space_group_name_H-M   'P 1'
#
loop_
_entity.id
_entity.type
_entity.pdbx_description
1 polymer ?
#
loop_
_entity_poly.entity_id
_entity_poly.type
_entity_poly.pdbx_seq_one_letter_code
_entity_poly.pdbx_strand_id
1 'polypeptide(L)'
;MSWPLTFISEADFRKHVVATIEELVESGTFRQSGRADKDIGYFHRQIFRYVDKCRVSPDGEEADWDMAFKDPDGILLPTGDRVHTVYAELRNKHHTMNSAEARNTYIKMQNQLLQDDDCACYLVEAIAKRSQDIKWETTVDKRKVSHRLIRRVSLDRFYALVTGQEDAFYQMCMVLPNVIESVVNTADIRIPHDTVMQELQEIADQKGVSIAMAFYMLGFSTYNGFAEK
;
A
#
# COMPACT_ATOMS: atom_id res chain seq x y z
N MET A 1 -4.19 24.69 8.30
CA MET A 1 -4.78 23.94 7.17
C MET A 1 -5.70 22.89 7.74
N SER A 2 -6.84 22.60 7.11
CA SER A 2 -7.71 21.50 7.52
C SER A 2 -7.04 20.16 7.20
N TRP A 3 -7.28 19.15 8.04
CA TRP A 3 -6.80 17.79 7.81
C TRP A 3 -7.38 17.21 6.51
N PRO A 4 -6.55 16.73 5.55
CA PRO A 4 -7.05 16.37 4.22
C PRO A 4 -7.58 14.94 4.10
N LEU A 5 -7.17 14.02 5.02
CA LEU A 5 -7.56 12.61 4.94
C LEU A 5 -8.92 12.41 5.60
N THR A 6 -9.97 12.12 4.83
CA THR A 6 -11.32 11.97 5.37
C THR A 6 -11.58 10.58 5.96
N PHE A 7 -10.78 9.58 5.61
CA PHE A 7 -10.91 8.19 6.03
C PHE A 7 -10.15 7.85 7.34
N ILE A 8 -9.34 8.77 7.86
CA ILE A 8 -8.60 8.61 9.12
C ILE A 8 -8.47 9.97 9.81
N SER A 9 -8.65 10.02 11.14
CA SER A 9 -8.42 11.24 11.91
C SER A 9 -6.94 11.61 11.99
N GLU A 10 -6.61 12.89 12.13
CA GLU A 10 -5.21 13.31 12.33
C GLU A 10 -4.58 12.65 13.56
N ALA A 11 -5.32 12.49 14.64
CA ALA A 11 -4.85 11.90 15.88
C ALA A 11 -4.49 10.40 15.69
N ASP A 12 -5.37 9.65 15.02
CA ASP A 12 -5.12 8.23 14.73
C ASP A 12 -3.96 8.06 13.76
N PHE A 13 -3.87 8.92 12.75
CA PHE A 13 -2.77 8.88 11.79
C PHE A 13 -1.42 9.14 12.46
N ARG A 14 -1.32 10.19 13.30
CA ARG A 14 -0.11 10.48 14.06
C ARG A 14 0.27 9.33 14.99
N LYS A 15 -0.69 8.79 15.72
CA LYS A 15 -0.47 7.63 16.59
C LYS A 15 0.06 6.42 15.81
N HIS A 16 -0.50 6.17 14.63
CA HIS A 16 -0.06 5.09 13.76
C HIS A 16 1.39 5.30 13.26
N VAL A 17 1.73 6.51 12.83
CA VAL A 17 3.09 6.86 12.39
C VAL A 17 4.09 6.67 13.53
N VAL A 18 3.77 7.13 14.75
CA VAL A 18 4.62 6.96 15.93
C VAL A 18 4.87 5.48 16.20
N ALA A 19 3.81 4.68 16.30
CA ALA A 19 3.92 3.25 16.57
C ALA A 19 4.76 2.51 15.52
N THR A 20 4.61 2.86 14.24
CA THR A 20 5.41 2.27 13.16
C THR A 20 6.89 2.66 13.27
N ILE A 21 7.19 3.93 13.60
CA ILE A 21 8.58 4.38 13.78
C ILE A 21 9.22 3.69 15.00
N GLU A 22 8.52 3.58 16.11
CA GLU A 22 8.99 2.89 17.32
C GLU A 22 9.31 1.42 17.01
N GLU A 23 8.43 0.71 16.31
CA GLU A 23 8.64 -0.67 15.90
C GLU A 23 9.87 -0.82 14.97
N LEU A 24 10.05 0.09 14.02
CA LEU A 24 11.23 0.11 13.14
C LEU A 24 12.53 0.38 13.90
N VAL A 25 12.50 1.24 14.91
CA VAL A 25 13.65 1.54 15.77
C VAL A 25 13.99 0.33 16.64
N GLU A 26 13.01 -0.28 17.28
CA GLU A 26 13.20 -1.45 18.16
C GLU A 26 13.70 -2.67 17.39
N SER A 27 13.17 -2.92 16.20
CA SER A 27 13.60 -4.03 15.33
C SER A 27 15.00 -3.85 14.75
N GLY A 28 15.61 -2.66 14.90
CA GLY A 28 16.92 -2.32 14.32
C GLY A 28 16.93 -2.28 12.79
N THR A 29 15.78 -2.22 12.17
CA THR A 29 15.59 -2.28 10.70
C THR A 29 16.25 -1.10 9.99
N PHE A 30 16.36 0.06 10.64
CA PHE A 30 17.13 1.21 10.13
C PHE A 30 18.61 0.93 9.82
N ARG A 31 19.17 -0.19 10.33
CA ARG A 31 20.58 -0.54 10.15
C ARG A 31 20.83 -1.52 9.00
N GLN A 32 19.80 -2.08 8.38
CA GLN A 32 19.95 -3.10 7.34
C GLN A 32 19.39 -2.59 6.01
N SER A 33 20.26 -2.15 5.13
CA SER A 33 19.92 -1.85 3.74
C SER A 33 19.24 -3.07 3.08
N GLY A 34 18.03 -2.92 2.61
CA GLY A 34 17.23 -3.95 1.93
C GLY A 34 15.91 -4.37 2.62
N ARG A 35 15.60 -3.86 3.83
CA ARG A 35 14.32 -4.10 4.51
C ARG A 35 13.31 -2.96 4.42
N ALA A 36 13.73 -1.75 4.08
CA ALA A 36 12.85 -0.58 3.95
C ALA A 36 11.64 -0.82 3.04
N ASP A 37 11.78 -1.67 2.04
CA ASP A 37 10.69 -2.03 1.14
C ASP A 37 9.57 -2.82 1.85
N LYS A 38 9.89 -3.64 2.86
CA LYS A 38 8.89 -4.40 3.63
C LYS A 38 8.07 -3.47 4.50
N ASP A 39 8.69 -2.44 5.01
CA ASP A 39 8.11 -1.52 5.98
C ASP A 39 7.06 -0.61 5.34
N ILE A 40 7.24 -0.22 4.06
CA ILE A 40 6.26 0.58 3.32
C ILE A 40 4.94 -0.20 3.15
N GLY A 41 5.01 -1.45 2.71
CA GLY A 41 3.82 -2.27 2.54
C GLY A 41 3.11 -2.53 3.86
N TYR A 42 3.86 -2.82 4.91
CA TYR A 42 3.34 -3.01 6.27
C TYR A 42 2.63 -1.75 6.77
N PHE A 43 3.28 -0.57 6.66
CA PHE A 43 2.69 0.71 7.05
C PHE A 43 1.32 0.93 6.38
N HIS A 44 1.25 0.76 5.06
CA HIS A 44 0.00 0.96 4.34
C HIS A 44 -1.06 -0.10 4.67
N ARG A 45 -0.65 -1.36 4.90
CA ARG A 45 -1.57 -2.41 5.36
C ARG A 45 -2.23 -2.03 6.67
N GLN A 46 -1.45 -1.54 7.64
CA GLN A 46 -1.97 -1.14 8.95
C GLN A 46 -2.89 0.08 8.88
N ILE A 47 -2.65 1.01 7.97
CA ILE A 47 -3.52 2.18 7.75
C ILE A 47 -4.95 1.78 7.37
N PHE A 48 -5.13 0.70 6.62
CA PHE A 48 -6.46 0.24 6.24
C PHE A 48 -7.33 -0.21 7.42
N ARG A 49 -6.77 -0.39 8.64
CA ARG A 49 -7.55 -0.59 9.87
C ARG A 49 -8.43 0.61 10.22
N TYR A 50 -8.09 1.79 9.73
CA TYR A 50 -8.83 3.03 9.96
C TYR A 50 -9.82 3.35 8.85
N VAL A 51 -9.75 2.63 7.74
CA VAL A 51 -10.71 2.80 6.64
C VAL A 51 -11.97 2.02 6.95
N ASP A 52 -13.11 2.71 6.87
CA ASP A 52 -14.40 2.08 7.13
C ASP A 52 -14.62 0.85 6.23
N LYS A 53 -15.29 -0.16 6.76
CA LYS A 53 -15.58 -1.42 6.07
C LYS A 53 -14.34 -2.28 5.72
N CYS A 54 -13.11 -1.84 6.05
CA CYS A 54 -11.89 -2.63 5.91
C CYS A 54 -11.62 -3.44 7.19
N ARG A 55 -11.19 -4.69 7.00
CA ARG A 55 -10.66 -5.56 8.04
C ARG A 55 -9.26 -5.99 7.65
N VAL A 56 -8.30 -5.71 8.51
CA VAL A 56 -6.89 -6.11 8.34
C VAL A 56 -6.62 -7.26 9.30
N SER A 57 -6.04 -8.32 8.79
CA SER A 57 -5.68 -9.48 9.60
C SER A 57 -4.55 -9.13 10.56
N PRO A 58 -4.60 -9.63 11.81
CA PRO A 58 -3.49 -9.54 12.75
C PRO A 58 -2.23 -10.21 12.19
N ASP A 59 -1.05 -9.69 12.58
CA ASP A 59 0.21 -10.29 12.19
C ASP A 59 0.42 -11.64 12.91
N GLY A 60 0.87 -12.63 12.15
CA GLY A 60 1.20 -13.95 12.67
C GLY A 60 0.03 -14.91 12.87
N GLU A 61 -1.20 -14.50 12.62
CA GLU A 61 -2.30 -15.44 12.45
C GLU A 61 -2.26 -15.98 11.01
N GLU A 62 -2.54 -17.27 10.84
CA GLU A 62 -2.83 -17.90 9.54
C GLU A 62 -4.17 -17.37 9.00
N ALA A 63 -4.33 -16.05 8.99
CA ALA A 63 -5.47 -15.46 8.32
C ALA A 63 -5.29 -15.65 6.82
N ASP A 64 -6.29 -16.16 6.17
CA ASP A 64 -6.24 -16.46 4.75
C ASP A 64 -5.92 -15.22 3.88
N TRP A 65 -6.16 -13.98 4.38
CA TRP A 65 -6.01 -12.73 3.62
C TRP A 65 -5.36 -11.62 4.45
N ASP A 66 -4.51 -10.80 3.84
CA ASP A 66 -3.94 -9.61 4.49
C ASP A 66 -5.03 -8.63 4.88
N MET A 67 -6.05 -8.48 4.05
CA MET A 67 -7.21 -7.63 4.33
C MET A 67 -8.46 -8.04 3.52
N ALA A 68 -9.62 -7.62 4.03
CA ALA A 68 -10.90 -7.70 3.34
C ALA A 68 -11.65 -6.38 3.45
N PHE A 69 -12.18 -5.88 2.35
CA PHE A 69 -13.09 -4.76 2.26
C PHE A 69 -14.49 -5.27 1.97
N LYS A 70 -15.47 -4.95 2.84
CA LYS A 70 -16.86 -5.44 2.72
C LYS A 70 -17.82 -4.27 2.70
N ASP A 71 -18.56 -4.13 1.61
CA ASP A 71 -19.59 -3.10 1.47
C ASP A 71 -20.97 -3.72 1.21
N PRO A 72 -21.92 -3.58 2.15
CA PRO A 72 -23.28 -4.11 1.97
C PRO A 72 -24.04 -3.43 0.83
N ASP A 73 -23.66 -2.23 0.43
CA ASP A 73 -24.27 -1.52 -0.69
C ASP A 73 -23.69 -1.97 -2.05
N GLY A 74 -22.66 -2.80 -2.02
CA GLY A 74 -21.97 -3.35 -3.17
C GLY A 74 -20.91 -2.44 -3.75
N ILE A 75 -19.79 -3.07 -4.14
CA ILE A 75 -18.57 -2.46 -4.68
C ILE A 75 -18.62 -2.58 -6.20
N LEU A 76 -18.69 -1.45 -6.90
CA LEU A 76 -18.61 -1.42 -8.36
C LEU A 76 -17.14 -1.51 -8.79
N LEU A 77 -16.77 -2.58 -9.46
CA LEU A 77 -15.42 -2.79 -9.97
C LEU A 77 -15.21 -2.09 -11.33
N PRO A 78 -13.96 -1.79 -11.72
CA PRO A 78 -13.64 -1.24 -13.04
C PRO A 78 -14.07 -2.14 -14.22
N THR A 79 -14.37 -3.42 -13.95
CA THR A 79 -14.93 -4.36 -14.93
C THR A 79 -16.41 -4.15 -15.22
N GLY A 80 -17.11 -3.34 -14.42
CA GLY A 80 -18.56 -3.21 -14.41
C GLY A 80 -19.28 -4.26 -13.54
N ASP A 81 -18.55 -5.23 -13.00
CA ASP A 81 -19.11 -6.18 -12.04
C ASP A 81 -19.37 -5.50 -10.69
N ARG A 82 -20.41 -5.94 -9.98
CA ARG A 82 -20.69 -5.54 -8.61
C ARG A 82 -20.47 -6.74 -7.68
N VAL A 83 -19.73 -6.53 -6.61
CA VAL A 83 -19.46 -7.54 -5.57
C VAL A 83 -19.63 -6.89 -4.20
N HIS A 84 -19.81 -7.68 -3.12
CA HIS A 84 -19.91 -7.15 -1.76
C HIS A 84 -18.64 -7.33 -0.95
N THR A 85 -17.70 -8.15 -1.42
CA THR A 85 -16.42 -8.35 -0.73
C THR A 85 -15.25 -8.27 -1.71
N VAL A 86 -14.20 -7.55 -1.32
CA VAL A 86 -12.88 -7.60 -1.97
C VAL A 86 -11.88 -8.15 -0.98
N TYR A 87 -11.30 -9.30 -1.29
CA TYR A 87 -10.18 -9.89 -0.56
C TYR A 87 -8.86 -9.43 -1.17
N ALA A 88 -7.91 -9.02 -0.36
CA ALA A 88 -6.64 -8.47 -0.84
C ALA A 88 -5.41 -9.13 -0.18
N GLU A 89 -4.42 -9.43 -1.03
CA GLU A 89 -3.05 -9.75 -0.66
C GLU A 89 -2.18 -8.55 -1.00
N LEU A 90 -1.41 -8.06 -0.03
CA LEU A 90 -0.52 -6.93 -0.23
C LEU A 90 0.91 -7.40 -0.47
N ARG A 91 1.54 -6.85 -1.50
CA ARG A 91 2.95 -7.06 -1.83
C ARG A 91 3.68 -5.71 -1.87
N ASN A 92 4.90 -5.71 -1.36
CA ASN A 92 5.67 -4.45 -1.27
C ASN A 92 6.07 -3.91 -2.64
N LYS A 93 6.53 -4.77 -3.54
CA LYS A 93 6.98 -4.38 -4.88
C LYS A 93 6.45 -5.31 -5.96
N HIS A 94 6.32 -4.75 -7.18
CA HIS A 94 6.17 -5.56 -8.37
C HIS A 94 7.42 -6.45 -8.58
N HIS A 95 7.26 -7.64 -9.15
CA HIS A 95 8.33 -8.63 -9.38
C HIS A 95 9.01 -9.24 -8.13
N THR A 96 8.43 -9.11 -6.93
CA THR A 96 8.96 -9.80 -5.74
C THR A 96 8.52 -11.24 -5.62
N MET A 97 7.50 -11.65 -6.37
CA MET A 97 6.97 -13.02 -6.38
C MET A 97 7.70 -13.89 -7.39
N ASN A 98 8.22 -15.01 -6.95
CA ASN A 98 8.67 -16.07 -7.87
C ASN A 98 7.47 -16.82 -8.48
N SER A 99 7.73 -17.66 -9.47
CA SER A 99 6.66 -18.38 -10.21
C SER A 99 5.83 -19.30 -9.31
N ALA A 100 6.41 -19.89 -8.27
CA ALA A 100 5.70 -20.78 -7.36
C ALA A 100 4.77 -19.98 -6.44
N GLU A 101 5.25 -18.86 -5.90
CA GLU A 101 4.44 -17.94 -5.09
C GLU A 101 3.27 -17.36 -5.90
N ALA A 102 3.54 -16.89 -7.13
CA ALA A 102 2.51 -16.37 -8.02
C ALA A 102 1.42 -17.41 -8.30
N ARG A 103 1.83 -18.67 -8.58
CA ARG A 103 0.90 -19.77 -8.75
C ARG A 103 0.06 -20.03 -7.51
N ASN A 104 0.70 -20.15 -6.35
CA ASN A 104 0.01 -20.46 -5.09
C ASN A 104 -0.98 -19.36 -4.70
N THR A 105 -0.58 -18.11 -4.81
CA THR A 105 -1.45 -16.94 -4.56
C THR A 105 -2.64 -16.93 -5.53
N TYR A 106 -2.40 -17.23 -6.81
CA TYR A 106 -3.48 -17.29 -7.79
C TYR A 106 -4.48 -18.41 -7.51
N ILE A 107 -3.98 -19.61 -7.13
CA ILE A 107 -4.84 -20.74 -6.73
C ILE A 107 -5.66 -20.38 -5.48
N LYS A 108 -5.05 -19.74 -4.49
CA LYS A 108 -5.77 -19.25 -3.31
C LYS A 108 -6.93 -18.33 -3.72
N MET A 109 -6.69 -17.38 -4.63
CA MET A 109 -7.70 -16.47 -5.15
C MET A 109 -8.82 -17.20 -5.91
N GLN A 110 -8.47 -18.20 -6.72
CA GLN A 110 -9.46 -19.02 -7.40
C GLN A 110 -10.35 -19.81 -6.41
N ASN A 111 -9.73 -20.39 -5.38
CA ASN A 111 -10.48 -21.10 -4.34
C ASN A 111 -11.43 -20.16 -3.59
N GLN A 112 -11.02 -18.90 -3.32
CA GLN A 112 -11.88 -17.93 -2.70
C GLN A 112 -13.11 -17.62 -3.56
N LEU A 113 -12.95 -17.44 -4.87
CA LEU A 113 -14.08 -17.21 -5.79
C LEU A 113 -15.03 -18.41 -5.90
N LEU A 114 -14.55 -19.62 -5.57
CA LEU A 114 -15.41 -20.82 -5.52
C LEU A 114 -16.18 -20.93 -4.19
N GLN A 115 -15.66 -20.32 -3.12
CA GLN A 115 -16.27 -20.33 -1.79
C GLN A 115 -17.25 -19.17 -1.60
N ASP A 116 -16.99 -18.05 -2.26
CA ASP A 116 -17.74 -16.81 -2.17
C ASP A 116 -17.93 -16.25 -3.58
N ASP A 117 -19.09 -16.46 -4.17
CA ASP A 117 -19.42 -16.06 -5.54
C ASP A 117 -19.69 -14.55 -5.68
N ASP A 118 -19.75 -13.84 -4.56
CA ASP A 118 -20.00 -12.40 -4.46
C ASP A 118 -18.75 -11.62 -4.02
N CYS A 119 -17.58 -12.09 -4.48
CA CYS A 119 -16.31 -11.46 -4.15
C CYS A 119 -15.41 -11.23 -5.36
N ALA A 120 -14.40 -10.39 -5.14
CA ALA A 120 -13.22 -10.25 -6.00
C ALA A 120 -11.94 -10.41 -5.19
N CYS A 121 -10.86 -10.84 -5.84
CA CYS A 121 -9.55 -11.05 -5.21
C CYS A 121 -8.51 -10.12 -5.84
N TYR A 122 -7.81 -9.37 -5.01
CA TYR A 122 -6.86 -8.35 -5.41
C TYR A 122 -5.45 -8.67 -4.94
N LEU A 123 -4.50 -8.71 -5.87
CA LEU A 123 -3.07 -8.62 -5.57
C LEU A 123 -2.70 -7.14 -5.60
N VAL A 124 -2.54 -6.55 -4.42
CA VAL A 124 -2.22 -5.13 -4.28
C VAL A 124 -0.71 -4.95 -4.17
N GLU A 125 -0.13 -4.10 -5.00
CA GLU A 125 1.29 -3.78 -5.01
C GLU A 125 1.52 -2.39 -4.43
N ALA A 126 2.24 -2.30 -3.30
CA ALA A 126 2.55 -1.02 -2.67
C ALA A 126 3.41 -0.15 -3.60
N ILE A 127 4.50 -0.71 -4.12
CA ILE A 127 5.35 -0.07 -5.13
C ILE A 127 5.11 -0.78 -6.46
N ALA A 128 4.06 -0.37 -7.16
CA ALA A 128 3.68 -0.92 -8.44
C ALA A 128 4.56 -0.36 -9.57
N LYS A 129 4.62 -1.06 -10.69
CA LYS A 129 5.30 -0.57 -11.89
C LYS A 129 4.65 0.68 -12.47
N ARG A 130 3.35 0.84 -12.26
CA ARG A 130 2.52 1.98 -12.69
C ARG A 130 1.19 1.94 -11.95
N SER A 131 0.44 3.03 -11.96
CA SER A 131 -0.95 3.04 -11.55
C SER A 131 -1.77 2.14 -12.45
N GLN A 132 -2.39 1.11 -11.88
CA GLN A 132 -3.15 0.12 -12.64
C GLN A 132 -4.17 -0.61 -11.78
N ASP A 133 -5.24 -1.04 -12.43
CA ASP A 133 -6.16 -2.06 -11.98
C ASP A 133 -6.46 -2.95 -13.19
N ILE A 134 -5.76 -4.07 -13.28
CA ILE A 134 -5.79 -4.96 -14.44
C ILE A 134 -6.14 -6.39 -14.03
N LYS A 135 -6.70 -7.13 -14.97
CA LYS A 135 -6.86 -8.57 -14.83
C LYS A 135 -5.48 -9.21 -14.60
N TRP A 136 -5.33 -9.96 -13.52
CA TRP A 136 -4.07 -10.67 -13.28
C TRP A 136 -3.98 -11.92 -14.12
N GLU A 137 -2.89 -12.03 -14.88
CA GLU A 137 -2.54 -13.20 -15.66
C GLU A 137 -1.29 -13.86 -15.08
N THR A 138 -1.34 -15.17 -14.91
CA THR A 138 -0.20 -15.97 -14.45
C THR A 138 -0.19 -17.35 -15.11
N THR A 139 0.80 -18.17 -14.76
CA THR A 139 0.92 -19.53 -15.29
C THR A 139 0.70 -20.53 -14.15
N VAL A 140 -0.32 -21.37 -14.30
CA VAL A 140 -0.60 -22.51 -13.42
C VAL A 140 -0.49 -23.78 -14.27
N ASP A 141 0.34 -24.73 -13.82
CA ASP A 141 0.55 -26.01 -14.50
C ASP A 141 0.83 -25.87 -16.01
N LYS A 142 1.74 -24.97 -16.36
CA LYS A 142 2.17 -24.64 -17.73
C LYS A 142 1.08 -23.98 -18.60
N ARG A 143 -0.07 -23.63 -18.06
CA ARG A 143 -1.16 -22.95 -18.76
C ARG A 143 -1.29 -21.52 -18.28
N LYS A 144 -1.47 -20.59 -19.20
CA LYS A 144 -1.85 -19.22 -18.84
C LYS A 144 -3.26 -19.21 -18.31
N VAL A 145 -3.46 -18.62 -17.15
CA VAL A 145 -4.75 -18.49 -16.49
C VAL A 145 -5.02 -17.03 -16.16
N SER A 146 -6.28 -16.64 -16.21
CA SER A 146 -6.74 -15.34 -15.79
C SER A 146 -8.23 -15.38 -15.47
N HIS A 147 -8.68 -14.52 -14.57
CA HIS A 147 -10.09 -14.35 -14.25
C HIS A 147 -10.40 -12.88 -14.08
N ARG A 148 -11.59 -12.41 -14.50
CA ARG A 148 -11.96 -10.98 -14.46
C ARG A 148 -12.01 -10.41 -13.05
N LEU A 149 -12.37 -11.24 -12.04
CA LEU A 149 -12.44 -10.87 -10.63
C LEU A 149 -11.14 -11.15 -9.85
N ILE A 150 -10.09 -11.66 -10.51
CA ILE A 150 -8.75 -11.78 -9.94
C ILE A 150 -7.88 -10.69 -10.58
N ARG A 151 -7.51 -9.70 -9.78
CA ARG A 151 -6.95 -8.46 -10.28
C ARG A 151 -5.57 -8.19 -9.68
N ARG A 152 -4.73 -7.50 -10.45
CA ARG A 152 -3.45 -6.94 -10.01
C ARG A 152 -3.57 -5.43 -9.98
N VAL A 153 -3.41 -4.85 -8.81
CA VAL A 153 -3.82 -3.48 -8.51
C VAL A 153 -2.68 -2.72 -7.86
N SER A 154 -2.43 -1.50 -8.27
CA SER A 154 -1.51 -0.60 -7.58
C SER A 154 -2.17 -0.02 -6.32
N LEU A 155 -1.36 0.35 -5.34
CA LEU A 155 -1.83 0.83 -4.04
C LEU A 155 -2.75 2.05 -4.16
N ASP A 156 -2.44 2.99 -5.06
CA ASP A 156 -3.25 4.18 -5.32
C ASP A 156 -4.68 3.82 -5.78
N ARG A 157 -4.80 2.83 -6.66
CA ARG A 157 -6.11 2.35 -7.13
C ARG A 157 -6.86 1.59 -6.06
N PHE A 158 -6.13 0.90 -5.18
CA PHE A 158 -6.76 0.25 -4.05
C PHE A 158 -7.27 1.26 -3.01
N TYR A 159 -6.50 2.34 -2.72
CA TYR A 159 -7.00 3.43 -1.88
C TYR A 159 -8.27 4.04 -2.48
N ALA A 160 -8.29 4.35 -3.78
CA ALA A 160 -9.46 4.91 -4.44
C ALA A 160 -10.69 3.99 -4.28
N LEU A 161 -10.51 2.68 -4.42
CA LEU A 161 -11.59 1.70 -4.27
C LEU A 161 -12.18 1.70 -2.86
N VAL A 162 -11.33 1.59 -1.82
CA VAL A 162 -11.81 1.39 -0.44
C VAL A 162 -12.24 2.68 0.26
N THR A 163 -11.76 3.84 -0.20
CA THR A 163 -12.14 5.15 0.37
C THR A 163 -13.20 5.87 -0.46
N GLY A 164 -13.42 5.45 -1.70
CA GLY A 164 -14.26 6.18 -2.66
C GLY A 164 -13.66 7.50 -3.15
N GLN A 165 -12.36 7.77 -2.88
CA GLN A 165 -11.67 9.00 -3.24
C GLN A 165 -10.50 8.72 -4.18
N GLU A 166 -10.57 9.22 -5.40
CA GLU A 166 -9.55 8.98 -6.45
C GLU A 166 -8.14 9.47 -6.07
N ASP A 167 -8.06 10.50 -5.24
CA ASP A 167 -6.80 11.11 -4.82
C ASP A 167 -6.37 10.73 -3.38
N ALA A 168 -7.04 9.76 -2.74
CA ALA A 168 -6.75 9.37 -1.35
C ALA A 168 -5.27 9.03 -1.13
N PHE A 169 -4.67 8.28 -2.04
CA PHE A 169 -3.25 7.93 -1.97
C PHE A 169 -2.35 9.16 -2.13
N TYR A 170 -2.67 10.07 -3.05
CA TYR A 170 -1.94 11.32 -3.22
C TYR A 170 -2.00 12.17 -1.94
N GLN A 171 -3.17 12.34 -1.35
CA GLN A 171 -3.34 13.05 -0.08
C GLN A 171 -2.51 12.42 1.04
N MET A 172 -2.51 11.08 1.11
CA MET A 172 -1.66 10.33 2.03
C MET A 172 -0.18 10.66 1.84
N CYS A 173 0.30 10.61 0.60
CA CYS A 173 1.69 10.90 0.25
C CYS A 173 2.11 12.34 0.60
N MET A 174 1.18 13.30 0.51
CA MET A 174 1.43 14.71 0.86
C MET A 174 1.48 14.95 2.36
N VAL A 175 0.75 14.16 3.14
CA VAL A 175 0.64 14.33 4.61
C VAL A 175 1.73 13.58 5.35
N LEU A 176 2.02 12.34 4.94
CA LEU A 176 2.89 11.42 5.66
C LEU A 176 4.29 11.98 5.92
N PRO A 177 5.01 12.57 4.94
CA PRO A 177 6.34 13.13 5.18
C PRO A 177 6.36 14.21 6.27
N ASN A 178 5.37 15.10 6.27
CA ASN A 178 5.27 16.17 7.27
C ASN A 178 5.00 15.63 8.68
N VAL A 179 4.21 14.56 8.77
CA VAL A 179 3.94 13.90 10.05
C VAL A 179 5.19 13.17 10.56
N ILE A 180 5.88 12.43 9.68
CA ILE A 180 7.16 11.77 10.02
C ILE A 180 8.16 12.80 10.54
N GLU A 181 8.37 13.89 9.82
CA GLU A 181 9.30 14.95 10.22
C GLU A 181 8.94 15.53 11.59
N SER A 182 7.66 15.81 11.83
CA SER A 182 7.17 16.29 13.12
C SER A 182 7.44 15.29 14.26
N VAL A 183 7.23 13.98 14.01
CA VAL A 183 7.45 12.93 15.00
C VAL A 183 8.94 12.76 15.30
N VAL A 184 9.77 12.67 14.25
CA VAL A 184 11.23 12.50 14.38
C VAL A 184 11.86 13.68 15.15
N ASN A 185 11.46 14.91 14.83
CA ASN A 185 11.96 16.11 15.52
C ASN A 185 11.55 16.15 17.00
N THR A 186 10.38 15.58 17.34
CA THR A 186 9.90 15.55 18.74
C THR A 186 10.59 14.46 19.55
N ALA A 187 10.94 13.32 18.92
CA ALA A 187 11.51 12.15 19.56
C ALA A 187 13.06 12.16 19.63
N ASP A 188 13.73 13.24 19.20
CA ASP A 188 15.22 13.34 19.12
C ASP A 188 15.89 12.14 18.40
N ILE A 189 15.26 11.64 17.37
CA ILE A 189 15.76 10.51 16.56
C ILE A 189 16.82 11.04 15.60
N ARG A 190 18.09 10.62 15.77
CA ARG A 190 19.18 11.00 14.87
C ARG A 190 19.18 10.10 13.64
N ILE A 191 18.92 10.69 12.48
CA ILE A 191 19.08 10.02 11.18
C ILE A 191 20.55 10.08 10.78
N PRO A 192 21.20 8.95 10.44
CA PRO A 192 22.60 8.97 9.98
C PRO A 192 22.74 9.76 8.67
N HIS A 193 23.78 10.62 8.61
CA HIS A 193 24.16 11.27 7.35
C HIS A 193 24.96 10.30 6.49
N ASP A 194 24.44 10.01 5.30
CA ASP A 194 25.12 9.21 4.28
C ASP A 194 24.97 9.85 2.88
N THR A 195 25.56 9.23 1.85
CA THR A 195 25.51 9.73 0.47
C THR A 195 24.09 9.76 -0.08
N VAL A 196 23.23 8.84 0.34
CA VAL A 196 21.81 8.78 -0.06
C VAL A 196 21.06 10.01 0.45
N MET A 197 21.37 10.43 1.69
CA MET A 197 20.78 11.66 2.26
C MET A 197 21.20 12.91 1.50
N GLN A 198 22.43 12.96 0.97
CA GLN A 198 22.90 14.08 0.14
C GLN A 198 22.15 14.14 -1.19
N GLU A 199 22.02 13.01 -1.88
CA GLU A 199 21.24 12.91 -3.14
C GLU A 199 19.78 13.30 -2.92
N LEU A 200 19.17 12.86 -1.82
CA LEU A 200 17.82 13.22 -1.44
C LEU A 200 17.67 14.71 -1.16
N GLN A 201 18.68 15.34 -0.52
CA GLN A 201 18.70 16.78 -0.28
C GLN A 201 18.75 17.55 -1.60
N GLU A 202 19.59 17.12 -2.55
CA GLU A 202 19.66 17.75 -3.88
C GLU A 202 18.33 17.66 -4.62
N ILE A 203 17.64 16.52 -4.56
CA ILE A 203 16.30 16.34 -5.16
C ILE A 203 15.26 17.22 -4.44
N ALA A 204 15.32 17.28 -3.11
CA ALA A 204 14.43 18.10 -2.31
C ALA A 204 14.56 19.58 -2.67
N ASP A 205 15.80 20.08 -2.77
CA ASP A 205 16.10 21.47 -3.12
C ASP A 205 15.67 21.81 -4.55
N GLN A 206 15.92 20.91 -5.51
CA GLN A 206 15.51 21.11 -6.92
C GLN A 206 13.98 21.16 -7.07
N LYS A 207 13.25 20.38 -6.26
CA LYS A 207 11.79 20.31 -6.32
C LYS A 207 11.07 21.24 -5.34
N GLY A 208 11.80 21.87 -4.45
CA GLY A 208 11.21 22.74 -3.41
C GLY A 208 10.36 21.95 -2.40
N VAL A 209 10.73 20.72 -2.07
CA VAL A 209 10.01 19.84 -1.14
C VAL A 209 10.90 19.43 0.02
N SER A 210 10.34 18.83 1.08
CA SER A 210 11.14 18.27 2.18
C SER A 210 11.91 17.00 1.74
N ILE A 211 12.99 16.66 2.44
CA ILE A 211 13.74 15.41 2.20
C ILE A 211 12.82 14.18 2.31
N ALA A 212 11.94 14.17 3.31
CA ALA A 212 10.98 13.08 3.49
C ALA A 212 10.04 12.95 2.27
N MET A 213 9.59 14.08 1.70
CA MET A 213 8.80 14.09 0.47
C MET A 213 9.62 13.62 -0.73
N ALA A 214 10.88 14.06 -0.88
CA ALA A 214 11.76 13.60 -1.95
C ALA A 214 11.96 12.08 -1.91
N PHE A 215 12.18 11.53 -0.72
CA PHE A 215 12.29 10.09 -0.49
C PHE A 215 11.01 9.35 -0.91
N TYR A 216 9.85 9.88 -0.52
CA TYR A 216 8.57 9.28 -0.86
C TYR A 216 8.30 9.32 -2.36
N MET A 217 8.60 10.44 -3.02
CA MET A 217 8.47 10.59 -4.47
C MET A 217 9.39 9.63 -5.24
N LEU A 218 10.59 9.34 -4.73
CA LEU A 218 11.46 8.34 -5.34
C LEU A 218 10.88 6.93 -5.24
N GLY A 219 10.35 6.55 -4.07
CA GLY A 219 9.73 5.24 -3.85
C GLY A 219 8.50 5.02 -4.74
N PHE A 220 7.75 6.08 -5.03
CA PHE A 220 6.51 6.05 -5.83
C PHE A 220 6.64 6.79 -7.16
N SER A 221 7.83 6.83 -7.76
CA SER A 221 8.11 7.57 -8.99
C SER A 221 7.24 7.17 -10.18
N THR A 222 6.65 5.99 -10.16
CA THR A 222 5.74 5.47 -11.20
C THR A 222 4.27 5.75 -10.93
N TYR A 223 3.96 6.43 -9.83
CA TYR A 223 2.60 6.79 -9.49
C TYR A 223 2.11 7.98 -10.32
N ASN A 224 0.99 7.83 -11.02
CA ASN A 224 0.46 8.85 -11.92
C ASN A 224 0.10 10.17 -11.21
N GLY A 225 -0.24 10.16 -9.92
CA GLY A 225 -0.54 11.35 -9.13
C GLY A 225 0.67 12.28 -8.94
N PHE A 226 1.91 11.79 -9.14
CA PHE A 226 3.13 12.59 -9.14
C PHE A 226 3.62 12.97 -10.54
N ALA A 227 3.05 12.39 -11.59
CA ALA A 227 3.28 12.80 -12.96
C ALA A 227 2.44 14.04 -13.22
N GLU A 228 3.12 15.18 -13.25
CA GLU A 228 2.68 16.50 -13.70
C GLU A 228 1.23 16.92 -13.39
N LYS A 229 1.13 17.85 -12.46
CA LYS A 229 0.10 18.90 -12.49
C LYS A 229 0.75 20.18 -13.01
#